data_37332236591e41b619bce3231b44857e
#
_entry.id   37332236591e41b619bce3231b44857e
#
_cell.length_a   1.000
_cell.length_b   1.000
_cell.length_c   1.000
_cell.angle_alpha   90.00
_cell.angle_beta   90.00
_cell.angle_gamma   90.00
#
_symmetry.space_group_name_H-M   'P 1'
#
loop_
_entity.id
_entity.type
_entity.pdbx_description
1 polymer ?
#
loop_
_entity_poly.entity_id
_entity_poly.type
_entity_poly.pdbx_seq_one_letter_code
_entity_poly.pdbx_strand_id
1 'polypeptide(L)'
;MNAKTIIGVIVAVILLAGGWYVYDMQRQAAKWKNAKEIVEESFNKDGGVATIRYVGVVQGPVDKVQDAVWAVERSSQMVENIKKSELVKQEGNSKTMIMQFQALNLPVQQYTMVFTLDAPKHQVDFKSTQAQAADLEGRYTLEPSPDGQRTRITYEAKSTDKIAVPFPASVIESAQRETFVNTVRGVEKALKSPPPAG
;
A
#
# COMPACT_ATOMS: atom_id res chain seq x y z
N MET A 1 22.89 23.41 -43.45
CA MET A 1 22.98 22.03 -42.96
C MET A 1 22.62 21.09 -44.11
N ASN A 2 23.47 20.09 -44.40
CA ASN A 2 23.30 19.27 -45.59
C ASN A 2 22.18 18.21 -45.36
N ALA A 3 21.35 17.91 -46.36
CA ALA A 3 20.22 16.98 -46.23
C ALA A 3 20.63 15.61 -45.60
N LYS A 4 21.83 15.13 -45.91
CA LYS A 4 22.39 13.92 -45.30
C LYS A 4 22.59 14.05 -43.75
N THR A 5 22.98 15.24 -43.28
CA THR A 5 23.15 15.51 -41.85
C THR A 5 21.81 15.53 -41.11
N ILE A 6 20.78 16.08 -41.74
CA ILE A 6 19.41 16.14 -41.19
C ILE A 6 18.85 14.74 -41.06
N ILE A 7 18.98 13.91 -42.08
CA ILE A 7 18.53 12.51 -42.07
C ILE A 7 19.26 11.71 -40.97
N GLY A 8 20.58 11.88 -40.83
CA GLY A 8 21.35 11.21 -39.79
C GLY A 8 20.91 11.60 -38.39
N VAL A 9 20.59 12.87 -38.14
CA VAL A 9 20.09 13.32 -36.83
C VAL A 9 18.69 12.75 -36.54
N ILE A 10 17.79 12.73 -37.52
CA ILE A 10 16.44 12.17 -37.35
C ILE A 10 16.52 10.67 -37.02
N VAL A 11 17.34 9.90 -37.74
CA VAL A 11 17.53 8.48 -37.49
C VAL A 11 18.10 8.24 -36.08
N ALA A 12 19.08 9.04 -35.63
CA ALA A 12 19.65 8.93 -34.30
C ALA A 12 18.60 9.21 -33.20
N VAL A 13 17.76 10.24 -33.39
CA VAL A 13 16.68 10.56 -32.44
C VAL A 13 15.63 9.45 -32.37
N ILE A 14 15.26 8.85 -33.50
CA ILE A 14 14.31 7.72 -33.53
C ILE A 14 14.90 6.48 -32.82
N LEU A 15 16.19 6.18 -33.02
CA LEU A 15 16.86 5.06 -32.36
C LEU A 15 16.99 5.28 -30.85
N LEU A 16 17.29 6.49 -30.41
CA LEU A 16 17.36 6.83 -28.99
C LEU A 16 15.97 6.80 -28.32
N ALA A 17 14.95 7.35 -28.97
CA ALA A 17 13.58 7.31 -28.48
C ALA A 17 13.05 5.87 -28.46
N GLY A 18 13.31 5.07 -29.48
CA GLY A 18 12.95 3.65 -29.53
C GLY A 18 13.67 2.82 -28.48
N GLY A 19 14.96 3.05 -28.30
CA GLY A 19 15.76 2.40 -27.26
C GLY A 19 15.28 2.74 -25.84
N TRP A 20 14.95 4.00 -25.61
CA TRP A 20 14.38 4.45 -24.32
C TRP A 20 13.00 3.85 -24.08
N TYR A 21 12.15 3.80 -25.09
CA TYR A 21 10.82 3.18 -25.00
C TYR A 21 10.89 1.68 -24.66
N VAL A 22 11.78 0.93 -25.34
CA VAL A 22 12.00 -0.50 -25.05
C VAL A 22 12.57 -0.69 -23.65
N TYR A 23 13.51 0.15 -23.22
CA TYR A 23 14.07 0.11 -21.88
C TYR A 23 13.00 0.40 -20.81
N ASP A 24 12.17 1.43 -21.02
CA ASP A 24 11.08 1.75 -20.10
C ASP A 24 10.03 0.63 -20.05
N MET A 25 9.66 0.06 -21.19
CA MET A 25 8.77 -1.10 -21.25
C MET A 25 9.32 -2.31 -20.50
N GLN A 26 10.61 -2.59 -20.61
CA GLN A 26 11.27 -3.68 -19.87
C GLN A 26 11.32 -3.39 -18.36
N ARG A 27 11.60 -2.14 -17.98
CA ARG A 27 11.57 -1.69 -16.60
C ARG A 27 10.18 -1.76 -15.98
N GLN A 28 9.14 -1.36 -16.74
CA GLN A 28 7.75 -1.49 -16.34
C GLN A 28 7.36 -2.97 -16.20
N ALA A 29 7.72 -3.81 -17.17
CA ALA A 29 7.47 -5.25 -17.09
C ALA A 29 8.17 -5.91 -15.90
N ALA A 30 9.37 -5.45 -15.52
CA ALA A 30 10.10 -5.96 -14.37
C ALA A 30 9.37 -5.69 -13.03
N LYS A 31 8.69 -4.53 -12.91
CA LYS A 31 7.88 -4.19 -11.72
C LYS A 31 6.78 -5.23 -11.45
N TRP A 32 6.30 -5.90 -12.49
CA TRP A 32 5.15 -6.82 -12.45
C TRP A 32 5.56 -8.29 -12.50
N LYS A 33 6.85 -8.58 -12.73
CA LYS A 33 7.34 -9.93 -12.97
C LYS A 33 7.27 -10.86 -11.77
N ASN A 34 7.30 -10.29 -10.57
CA ASN A 34 7.27 -11.03 -9.32
C ASN A 34 6.06 -10.57 -8.49
N ALA A 35 4.90 -11.21 -8.70
CA ALA A 35 3.78 -11.04 -7.78
C ALA A 35 4.15 -11.67 -6.43
N LYS A 36 4.56 -10.85 -5.48
CA LYS A 36 4.87 -11.23 -4.10
C LYS A 36 4.21 -10.24 -3.16
N GLU A 37 3.97 -10.68 -1.94
CA GLU A 37 3.42 -9.83 -0.89
C GLU A 37 4.30 -8.61 -0.59
N ILE A 38 5.63 -8.75 -0.76
CA ILE A 38 6.58 -7.64 -0.72
C ILE A 38 7.53 -7.74 -1.89
N VAL A 39 7.62 -6.68 -2.68
CA VAL A 39 8.57 -6.51 -3.80
C VAL A 39 9.58 -5.39 -3.56
N GLU A 40 9.20 -4.40 -2.72
CA GLU A 40 10.08 -3.34 -2.25
C GLU A 40 9.75 -3.05 -0.78
N GLU A 41 10.77 -2.77 0.02
CA GLU A 41 10.60 -2.40 1.42
C GLU A 41 11.63 -1.36 1.84
N SER A 42 11.21 -0.43 2.70
CA SER A 42 12.05 0.53 3.37
C SER A 42 11.45 0.87 4.73
N PHE A 43 12.26 0.78 5.76
CA PHE A 43 11.92 1.20 7.11
C PHE A 43 13.07 2.03 7.66
N ASN A 44 12.76 3.20 8.19
CA ASN A 44 13.73 4.02 8.90
C ASN A 44 13.10 4.56 10.17
N LYS A 45 13.78 4.40 11.30
CA LYS A 45 13.35 4.97 12.59
C LYS A 45 14.46 5.86 13.13
N ASP A 46 14.15 7.14 13.26
CA ASP A 46 15.02 8.15 13.87
C ASP A 46 14.31 8.77 15.07
N GLY A 47 14.91 8.62 16.24
CA GLY A 47 14.27 9.01 17.48
C GLY A 47 12.91 8.34 17.68
N GLY A 48 11.86 9.14 17.90
CA GLY A 48 10.48 8.68 18.05
C GLY A 48 9.68 8.62 16.75
N VAL A 49 10.30 8.79 15.58
CA VAL A 49 9.62 8.83 14.30
C VAL A 49 10.07 7.68 13.42
N ALA A 50 9.13 6.86 12.93
CA ALA A 50 9.37 5.85 11.93
C ALA A 50 8.73 6.24 10.59
N THR A 51 9.49 6.12 9.50
CA THR A 51 8.99 6.21 8.12
C THR A 51 9.02 4.83 7.49
N ILE A 52 7.91 4.47 6.84
CA ILE A 52 7.66 3.11 6.39
C ILE A 52 7.21 3.17 4.94
N ARG A 53 7.79 2.33 4.10
CA ARG A 53 7.31 2.13 2.74
C ARG A 53 7.41 0.64 2.39
N TYR A 54 6.27 0.05 2.07
CA TYR A 54 6.18 -1.32 1.57
C TYR A 54 5.43 -1.34 0.25
N VAL A 55 5.84 -2.21 -0.64
CA VAL A 55 5.19 -2.40 -1.93
C VAL A 55 4.96 -3.88 -2.15
N GLY A 56 3.72 -4.23 -2.47
CA GLY A 56 3.31 -5.58 -2.85
C GLY A 56 2.57 -5.60 -4.18
N VAL A 57 2.37 -6.78 -4.74
CA VAL A 57 1.60 -6.98 -5.98
C VAL A 57 0.51 -8.02 -5.73
N VAL A 58 -0.72 -7.63 -5.97
CA VAL A 58 -1.94 -8.43 -5.82
C VAL A 58 -2.44 -8.90 -7.18
N GLN A 59 -2.92 -10.13 -7.26
CA GLN A 59 -3.59 -10.67 -8.45
C GLN A 59 -5.04 -10.18 -8.48
N GLY A 60 -5.31 -9.14 -9.25
CA GLY A 60 -6.65 -8.57 -9.42
C GLY A 60 -6.64 -7.17 -10.03
N PRO A 61 -7.76 -6.80 -10.70
CA PRO A 61 -7.94 -5.45 -11.26
C PRO A 61 -7.96 -4.38 -10.17
N VAL A 62 -7.45 -3.20 -10.48
CA VAL A 62 -7.27 -2.10 -9.52
C VAL A 62 -8.56 -1.70 -8.81
N ASP A 63 -9.69 -1.65 -9.52
CA ASP A 63 -10.98 -1.28 -8.91
C ASP A 63 -11.41 -2.30 -7.85
N LYS A 64 -11.22 -3.60 -8.11
CA LYS A 64 -11.54 -4.66 -7.15
C LYS A 64 -10.63 -4.64 -5.93
N VAL A 65 -9.35 -4.33 -6.15
CA VAL A 65 -8.37 -4.17 -5.07
C VAL A 65 -8.70 -2.93 -4.24
N GLN A 66 -9.10 -1.83 -4.89
CA GLN A 66 -9.57 -0.61 -4.22
C GLN A 66 -10.79 -0.88 -3.34
N ASP A 67 -11.79 -1.58 -3.86
CA ASP A 67 -12.97 -1.96 -3.09
C ASP A 67 -12.59 -2.79 -1.85
N ALA A 68 -11.66 -3.74 -1.99
CA ALA A 68 -11.18 -4.57 -0.89
C ALA A 68 -10.38 -3.76 0.16
N VAL A 69 -9.52 -2.84 -0.28
CA VAL A 69 -8.76 -1.95 0.61
C VAL A 69 -9.67 -0.94 1.29
N TRP A 70 -10.71 -0.45 0.58
CA TRP A 70 -11.68 0.49 1.13
C TRP A 70 -12.68 -0.16 2.10
N ALA A 71 -12.86 -1.48 2.05
CA ALA A 71 -13.72 -2.24 2.98
C ALA A 71 -13.05 -2.41 4.35
N VAL A 72 -12.56 -1.30 4.95
CA VAL A 72 -11.79 -1.30 6.21
C VAL A 72 -12.57 -1.87 7.40
N GLU A 73 -13.89 -1.80 7.40
CA GLU A 73 -14.76 -2.43 8.40
C GLU A 73 -14.68 -3.96 8.38
N ARG A 74 -14.21 -4.55 7.29
CA ARG A 74 -14.01 -6.00 7.14
C ARG A 74 -12.57 -6.45 7.42
N SER A 75 -11.69 -5.51 7.75
CA SER A 75 -10.26 -5.80 7.91
C SER A 75 -9.99 -6.89 8.94
N SER A 76 -10.74 -6.96 10.05
CA SER A 76 -10.58 -8.02 11.05
C SER A 76 -10.97 -9.43 10.56
N GLN A 77 -11.69 -9.53 9.45
CA GLN A 77 -12.05 -10.82 8.81
C GLN A 77 -11.02 -11.21 7.73
N MET A 78 -10.30 -10.22 7.19
CA MET A 78 -9.38 -10.40 6.07
C MET A 78 -7.92 -10.46 6.51
N VAL A 79 -7.55 -9.72 7.55
CA VAL A 79 -6.16 -9.49 7.96
C VAL A 79 -5.95 -10.06 9.37
N GLU A 80 -5.12 -11.09 9.48
CA GLU A 80 -4.97 -11.93 10.69
C GLU A 80 -4.60 -11.13 11.95
N ASN A 81 -3.75 -10.13 11.81
CA ASN A 81 -3.28 -9.32 12.94
C ASN A 81 -4.16 -8.09 13.24
N ILE A 82 -5.28 -7.92 12.55
CA ILE A 82 -6.33 -6.96 12.92
C ILE A 82 -7.40 -7.70 13.73
N LYS A 83 -7.43 -7.47 15.04
CA LYS A 83 -8.33 -8.16 15.97
C LYS A 83 -9.73 -7.55 16.02
N LYS A 84 -9.84 -6.26 15.70
CA LYS A 84 -11.10 -5.53 15.62
C LYS A 84 -11.04 -4.47 14.53
N SER A 85 -12.15 -4.34 13.79
CA SER A 85 -12.40 -3.23 12.87
C SER A 85 -13.89 -2.87 12.96
N GLU A 86 -14.18 -1.76 13.63
CA GLU A 86 -15.55 -1.30 13.89
C GLU A 86 -15.75 0.06 13.23
N LEU A 87 -16.77 0.14 12.35
CA LEU A 87 -17.17 1.39 11.74
C LEU A 87 -17.94 2.25 12.77
N VAL A 88 -17.38 3.40 13.11
CA VAL A 88 -18.02 4.38 14.01
C VAL A 88 -18.90 5.33 13.22
N LYS A 89 -18.38 5.81 12.07
CA LYS A 89 -19.06 6.81 11.23
C LYS A 89 -18.58 6.71 9.80
N GLN A 90 -19.49 6.96 8.86
CA GLN A 90 -19.14 7.15 7.45
C GLN A 90 -19.81 8.43 6.92
N GLU A 91 -19.03 9.28 6.28
CA GLU A 91 -19.48 10.53 5.65
C GLU A 91 -18.84 10.67 4.28
N GLY A 92 -19.63 10.49 3.23
CA GLY A 92 -19.14 10.53 1.86
C GLY A 92 -18.03 9.49 1.64
N ASN A 93 -16.84 9.99 1.30
CA ASN A 93 -15.64 9.20 1.05
C ASN A 93 -14.74 9.05 2.30
N SER A 94 -15.26 9.30 3.49
CA SER A 94 -14.51 9.19 4.75
C SER A 94 -15.17 8.19 5.71
N LYS A 95 -14.36 7.35 6.35
CA LYS A 95 -14.77 6.39 7.38
C LYS A 95 -13.95 6.61 8.65
N THR A 96 -14.65 6.72 9.79
CA THR A 96 -14.01 6.70 11.13
C THR A 96 -14.16 5.29 11.70
N MET A 97 -13.03 4.69 12.11
CA MET A 97 -12.93 3.31 12.55
C MET A 97 -12.32 3.21 13.94
N ILE A 98 -12.79 2.27 14.77
CA ILE A 98 -12.02 1.76 15.90
C ILE A 98 -11.34 0.48 15.44
N MET A 99 -10.01 0.44 15.51
CA MET A 99 -9.20 -0.69 15.08
C MET A 99 -8.29 -1.19 16.20
N GLN A 100 -8.13 -2.50 16.29
CA GLN A 100 -7.19 -3.14 17.20
C GLN A 100 -6.22 -4.00 16.41
N PHE A 101 -4.94 -3.75 16.60
CA PHE A 101 -3.84 -4.44 15.95
C PHE A 101 -3.05 -5.26 16.96
N GLN A 102 -2.65 -6.46 16.56
CA GLN A 102 -1.72 -7.31 17.32
C GLN A 102 -0.81 -8.03 16.33
N ALA A 103 0.46 -7.71 16.33
CA ALA A 103 1.48 -8.38 15.53
C ALA A 103 2.55 -9.01 16.44
N LEU A 104 3.19 -10.09 16.01
CA LEU A 104 4.32 -10.74 16.69
C LEU A 104 4.08 -11.01 18.20
N ASN A 105 2.85 -11.28 18.61
CA ASN A 105 2.46 -11.44 20.02
C ASN A 105 2.72 -10.19 20.91
N LEU A 106 2.90 -9.02 20.30
CA LEU A 106 2.96 -7.75 21.03
C LEU A 106 1.60 -7.42 21.67
N PRO A 107 1.56 -6.54 22.67
CA PRO A 107 0.30 -6.08 23.24
C PRO A 107 -0.62 -5.48 22.16
N VAL A 108 -1.93 -5.74 22.30
CA VAL A 108 -2.93 -5.15 21.41
C VAL A 108 -2.85 -3.64 21.47
N GLN A 109 -2.77 -3.00 20.30
CA GLN A 109 -2.80 -1.55 20.14
C GLN A 109 -4.14 -1.13 19.58
N GLN A 110 -4.80 -0.18 20.24
CA GLN A 110 -6.07 0.37 19.77
C GLN A 110 -5.88 1.78 19.20
N TYR A 111 -6.52 1.98 18.05
CA TYR A 111 -6.55 3.27 17.34
C TYR A 111 -7.98 3.66 17.00
N THR A 112 -8.28 4.96 17.09
CA THR A 112 -9.36 5.56 16.31
C THR A 112 -8.73 6.15 15.05
N MET A 113 -9.14 5.66 13.88
CA MET A 113 -8.56 6.01 12.59
C MET A 113 -9.60 6.64 11.69
N VAL A 114 -9.20 7.63 10.92
CA VAL A 114 -9.98 8.17 9.80
C VAL A 114 -9.32 7.70 8.52
N PHE A 115 -10.12 7.09 7.64
CA PHE A 115 -9.75 6.70 6.29
C PHE A 115 -10.48 7.59 5.29
N THR A 116 -9.80 8.01 4.23
CA THR A 116 -10.38 8.84 3.17
C THR A 116 -10.03 8.26 1.81
N LEU A 117 -11.05 8.00 0.97
CA LEU A 117 -10.89 7.47 -0.37
C LEU A 117 -10.82 8.60 -1.41
N ASP A 118 -9.75 8.64 -2.20
CA ASP A 118 -9.69 9.37 -3.47
C ASP A 118 -9.80 8.34 -4.61
N ALA A 119 -11.04 7.99 -4.96
CA ALA A 119 -11.32 6.93 -5.92
C ALA A 119 -10.68 7.17 -7.31
N PRO A 120 -10.72 8.39 -7.91
CA PRO A 120 -10.07 8.68 -9.18
C PRO A 120 -8.56 8.48 -9.19
N LYS A 121 -7.91 8.63 -8.02
CA LYS A 121 -6.46 8.42 -7.89
C LYS A 121 -6.10 7.03 -7.39
N HIS A 122 -7.09 6.16 -7.15
CA HIS A 122 -6.90 4.86 -6.51
C HIS A 122 -6.06 4.96 -5.22
N GLN A 123 -6.43 5.89 -4.34
CA GLN A 123 -5.69 6.21 -3.13
C GLN A 123 -6.61 6.14 -1.91
N VAL A 124 -6.10 5.57 -0.82
CA VAL A 124 -6.75 5.57 0.50
C VAL A 124 -5.79 6.18 1.50
N ASP A 125 -6.07 7.40 1.95
CA ASP A 125 -5.35 8.04 3.03
C ASP A 125 -5.88 7.56 4.38
N PHE A 126 -5.02 7.51 5.40
CA PHE A 126 -5.41 7.18 6.76
C PHE A 126 -4.64 7.99 7.79
N LYS A 127 -5.30 8.27 8.90
CA LYS A 127 -4.70 8.98 10.03
C LYS A 127 -5.34 8.55 11.34
N SER A 128 -4.53 8.30 12.36
CA SER A 128 -5.04 8.15 13.74
C SER A 128 -5.47 9.49 14.31
N THR A 129 -6.64 9.51 14.93
CA THR A 129 -7.14 10.65 15.72
C THR A 129 -7.00 10.39 17.22
N GLN A 130 -6.96 9.10 17.60
CA GLN A 130 -6.66 8.66 18.95
C GLN A 130 -5.78 7.41 18.87
N ALA A 131 -4.68 7.42 19.59
CA ALA A 131 -3.74 6.33 19.70
C ALA A 131 -3.09 6.33 21.09
N GLN A 132 -2.79 5.15 21.62
CA GLN A 132 -2.18 5.01 22.95
C GLN A 132 -0.66 5.20 22.89
N ALA A 133 0.01 4.48 22.01
CA ALA A 133 1.47 4.40 21.99
C ALA A 133 2.14 5.26 20.91
N ALA A 134 1.54 5.34 19.73
CA ALA A 134 2.10 6.08 18.60
C ALA A 134 0.98 6.60 17.69
N ASP A 135 1.10 7.81 17.18
CA ASP A 135 0.25 8.29 16.11
C ASP A 135 0.70 7.69 14.78
N LEU A 136 -0.26 7.37 13.92
CA LEU A 136 -0.03 6.75 12.62
C LEU A 136 -0.77 7.54 11.53
N GLU A 137 -0.06 7.92 10.48
CA GLU A 137 -0.65 8.55 9.30
C GLU A 137 0.03 8.00 8.03
N GLY A 138 -0.69 7.95 6.94
CA GLY A 138 -0.13 7.44 5.68
C GLY A 138 -1.18 7.24 4.60
N ARG A 139 -0.81 6.42 3.61
CA ARG A 139 -1.65 6.13 2.46
C ARG A 139 -1.37 4.77 1.84
N TYR A 140 -2.38 4.25 1.19
CA TYR A 140 -2.27 3.22 0.18
C TYR A 140 -2.44 3.87 -1.20
N THR A 141 -1.53 3.58 -2.13
CA THR A 141 -1.65 3.95 -3.54
C THR A 141 -1.71 2.67 -4.37
N LEU A 142 -2.69 2.58 -5.28
CA LEU A 142 -2.93 1.40 -6.09
C LEU A 142 -2.64 1.73 -7.55
N GLU A 143 -1.74 0.97 -8.17
CA GLU A 143 -1.31 1.16 -9.55
C GLU A 143 -1.69 -0.10 -10.37
N PRO A 144 -2.48 0.02 -11.46
CA PRO A 144 -2.81 -1.13 -12.30
C PRO A 144 -1.60 -1.56 -13.13
N SER A 145 -1.46 -2.87 -13.36
CA SER A 145 -0.54 -3.38 -14.36
C SER A 145 -0.99 -3.02 -15.78
N PRO A 146 -0.09 -3.00 -16.76
CA PRO A 146 -0.44 -2.68 -18.16
C PRO A 146 -1.51 -3.59 -18.76
N ASP A 147 -1.60 -4.84 -18.29
CA ASP A 147 -2.62 -5.82 -18.70
C ASP A 147 -3.91 -5.73 -17.86
N GLY A 148 -3.96 -4.88 -16.84
CA GLY A 148 -5.10 -4.70 -15.94
C GLY A 148 -5.39 -5.89 -15.02
N GLN A 149 -4.55 -6.95 -15.02
CA GLN A 149 -4.81 -8.17 -14.26
C GLN A 149 -4.20 -8.18 -12.87
N ARG A 150 -3.30 -7.25 -12.59
CA ARG A 150 -2.58 -7.12 -11.31
C ARG A 150 -2.62 -5.69 -10.83
N THR A 151 -2.50 -5.54 -9.53
CA THR A 151 -2.43 -4.24 -8.87
C THR A 151 -1.22 -4.20 -7.95
N ARG A 152 -0.43 -3.16 -8.09
CA ARG A 152 0.65 -2.81 -7.17
C ARG A 152 0.07 -1.98 -6.04
N ILE A 153 0.28 -2.43 -4.81
CA ILE A 153 -0.13 -1.73 -3.59
C ILE A 153 1.12 -1.11 -2.99
N THR A 154 1.18 0.20 -2.92
CA THR A 154 2.20 0.94 -2.18
C THR A 154 1.58 1.43 -0.88
N TYR A 155 2.18 1.04 0.24
CA TYR A 155 1.88 1.53 1.58
C TYR A 155 2.99 2.47 2.02
N GLU A 156 2.65 3.71 2.31
CA GLU A 156 3.55 4.71 2.87
C GLU A 156 2.96 5.23 4.16
N ALA A 157 3.75 5.18 5.23
CA ALA A 157 3.28 5.62 6.53
C ALA A 157 4.37 6.29 7.35
N LYS A 158 3.91 7.15 8.25
CA LYS A 158 4.70 7.75 9.32
C LYS A 158 4.07 7.38 10.65
N SER A 159 4.88 6.82 11.54
CA SER A 159 4.51 6.56 12.92
C SER A 159 5.29 7.48 13.84
N THR A 160 4.62 8.14 14.78
CA THR A 160 5.25 9.05 15.74
C THR A 160 4.94 8.57 17.15
N ASP A 161 5.97 8.16 17.89
CA ASP A 161 5.84 7.67 19.26
C ASP A 161 5.28 8.76 20.17
N LYS A 162 4.27 8.43 20.95
CA LYS A 162 3.68 9.29 22.01
C LYS A 162 4.26 8.97 23.38
N ILE A 163 4.72 7.75 23.54
CA ILE A 163 5.38 7.24 24.75
C ILE A 163 6.66 6.52 24.33
N ALA A 164 7.58 6.35 25.26
CA ALA A 164 8.76 5.52 25.02
C ALA A 164 8.32 4.07 24.73
N VAL A 165 8.57 3.60 23.51
CA VAL A 165 8.22 2.23 23.09
C VAL A 165 9.34 1.30 23.54
N PRO A 166 9.08 0.31 24.42
CA PRO A 166 10.13 -0.52 25.02
C PRO A 166 10.61 -1.66 24.09
N PHE A 167 10.50 -1.45 22.76
CA PHE A 167 10.90 -2.45 21.77
C PHE A 167 11.99 -1.91 20.84
N PRO A 168 12.98 -2.74 20.45
CA PRO A 168 13.94 -2.39 19.40
C PRO A 168 13.26 -2.02 18.08
N ALA A 169 13.88 -1.15 17.31
CA ALA A 169 13.38 -0.73 16.00
C ALA A 169 13.09 -1.91 15.06
N SER A 170 13.93 -2.96 15.10
CA SER A 170 13.75 -4.18 14.30
C SER A 170 12.47 -4.97 14.64
N VAL A 171 12.03 -4.94 15.89
CA VAL A 171 10.75 -5.56 16.31
C VAL A 171 9.57 -4.77 15.76
N ILE A 172 9.64 -3.45 15.80
CA ILE A 172 8.61 -2.57 15.24
C ILE A 172 8.55 -2.74 13.72
N GLU A 173 9.70 -2.76 13.04
CA GLU A 173 9.80 -3.04 11.61
C GLU A 173 9.15 -4.37 11.25
N SER A 174 9.50 -5.45 11.95
CA SER A 174 8.95 -6.79 11.73
C SER A 174 7.43 -6.81 11.91
N ALA A 175 6.89 -6.13 12.93
CA ALA A 175 5.45 -6.03 13.18
C ALA A 175 4.72 -5.26 12.07
N GLN A 176 5.29 -4.16 11.59
CA GLN A 176 4.73 -3.37 10.48
C GLN A 176 4.77 -4.17 9.17
N ARG A 177 5.89 -4.87 8.91
CA ARG A 177 6.07 -5.73 7.76
C ARG A 177 5.05 -6.87 7.75
N GLU A 178 4.86 -7.55 8.87
CA GLU A 178 3.84 -8.61 9.02
C GLU A 178 2.45 -8.07 8.74
N THR A 179 2.10 -6.89 9.28
CA THR A 179 0.80 -6.26 9.03
C THR A 179 0.57 -6.01 7.56
N PHE A 180 1.57 -5.49 6.84
CA PHE A 180 1.46 -5.25 5.40
C PHE A 180 1.31 -6.56 4.61
N VAL A 181 2.12 -7.59 4.89
CA VAL A 181 2.03 -8.91 4.25
C VAL A 181 0.64 -9.51 4.45
N ASN A 182 0.13 -9.48 5.68
CA ASN A 182 -1.20 -9.99 6.00
C ASN A 182 -2.31 -9.16 5.32
N THR A 183 -2.12 -7.85 5.14
CA THR A 183 -3.04 -7.02 4.37
C THR A 183 -3.09 -7.44 2.91
N VAL A 184 -1.93 -7.62 2.25
CA VAL A 184 -1.87 -8.08 0.85
C VAL A 184 -2.55 -9.45 0.69
N ARG A 185 -2.25 -10.41 1.57
CA ARG A 185 -2.89 -11.74 1.57
C ARG A 185 -4.40 -11.65 1.82
N GLY A 186 -4.81 -10.78 2.74
CA GLY A 186 -6.22 -10.55 3.05
C GLY A 186 -7.00 -9.99 1.87
N VAL A 187 -6.41 -9.03 1.15
CA VAL A 187 -6.97 -8.48 -0.09
C VAL A 187 -7.09 -9.58 -1.15
N GLU A 188 -6.04 -10.37 -1.39
CA GLU A 188 -6.11 -11.48 -2.36
C GLU A 188 -7.17 -12.52 -2.00
N LYS A 189 -7.33 -12.82 -0.71
CA LYS A 189 -8.37 -13.72 -0.23
C LYS A 189 -9.76 -13.13 -0.49
N ALA A 190 -9.95 -11.85 -0.22
CA ALA A 190 -11.23 -11.17 -0.45
C ALA A 190 -11.63 -11.15 -1.92
N LEU A 191 -10.65 -11.01 -2.84
CA LEU A 191 -10.89 -11.06 -4.29
C LEU A 191 -11.35 -12.44 -4.78
N LYS A 192 -10.96 -13.51 -4.11
CA LYS A 192 -11.33 -14.90 -4.44
C LYS A 192 -12.65 -15.34 -3.82
N SER A 193 -13.11 -14.64 -2.79
CA SER A 193 -14.35 -14.96 -2.08
C SER A 193 -15.45 -14.02 -2.54
N PRO A 194 -16.63 -14.52 -2.96
CA PRO A 194 -17.74 -13.63 -3.25
C PRO A 194 -18.08 -12.80 -2.00
N PRO A 195 -18.54 -11.55 -2.14
CA PRO A 195 -19.04 -10.81 -1.01
C PRO A 195 -20.17 -11.61 -0.35
N PRO A 196 -20.25 -11.64 1.00
CA PRO A 196 -21.38 -12.27 1.66
C PRO A 196 -22.65 -11.63 1.13
N ALA A 197 -23.63 -12.45 0.75
CA ALA A 197 -24.96 -11.98 0.39
C ALA A 197 -25.49 -11.13 1.56
N GLY A 198 -25.74 -9.85 1.30
CA GLY A 198 -26.27 -8.90 2.27
C GLY A 198 -27.72 -9.22 2.62
#